data_b8c492b59da98a3bb9bb8662d084311f
#
_entry.id   b8c492b59da98a3bb9bb8662d084311f
#
_cell.length_a   1.000
_cell.length_b   1.000
_cell.length_c   1.000
_cell.angle_alpha   90.00
_cell.angle_beta   90.00
_cell.angle_gamma   90.00
#
_symmetry.space_group_name_H-M   'P 1'
#
loop_
_entity.id
_entity.type
_entity.pdbx_description
1 polymer ?
#
loop_
_entity_poly.entity_id
_entity_poly.type
_entity_poly.pdbx_seq_one_letter_code
_entity_poly.pdbx_strand_id
1 'polypeptide(L)'
;MTRHLDLGCGKAPRNPYARDELFGVDIAAGSSNAVSIVAANLAVQPIPFADSCFDSVSAYDFLEHVPRVLPTADGTATRFPFIELMNEVWRVLRPGGLFYAVTPAYPSKAAFQDPTHVNIITADTHTYFTRPQRQAAMYGFVGDFELRRRPHWAKTKAAQAYVPVPQGLTGRLRNAHRAWRARGGSTAHIVWEFEAVKR
;
A
#
# COMPACT_ATOMS: atom_id res chain seq x y z
N MET A 1 -18.86 -14.85 -0.55
CA MET A 1 -18.59 -13.59 0.18
C MET A 1 -17.18 -13.14 -0.15
N THR A 2 -17.02 -11.87 -0.48
CA THR A 2 -15.73 -11.24 -0.78
C THR A 2 -15.16 -10.55 0.46
N ARG A 3 -13.84 -10.59 0.65
CA ARG A 3 -13.17 -10.14 1.87
C ARG A 3 -12.15 -9.05 1.57
N HIS A 4 -12.14 -8.01 2.38
CA HIS A 4 -11.18 -6.91 2.32
C HIS A 4 -10.40 -6.77 3.63
N LEU A 5 -9.09 -6.46 3.51
CA LEU A 5 -8.21 -6.15 4.63
C LEU A 5 -7.64 -4.74 4.46
N ASP A 6 -7.74 -3.91 5.50
CA ASP A 6 -7.12 -2.58 5.55
C ASP A 6 -5.93 -2.58 6.52
N LEU A 7 -4.74 -2.24 6.04
CA LEU A 7 -3.49 -2.23 6.79
C LEU A 7 -3.17 -0.85 7.33
N GLY A 8 -2.76 -0.75 8.59
CA GLY A 8 -2.56 0.52 9.28
C GLY A 8 -3.85 1.32 9.35
N CYS A 9 -4.96 0.63 9.60
CA CYS A 9 -6.30 1.18 9.42
C CYS A 9 -6.72 2.19 10.51
N GLY A 10 -5.93 2.34 11.57
CA GLY A 10 -6.32 3.12 12.75
C GLY A 10 -7.63 2.60 13.33
N LYS A 11 -8.55 3.53 13.65
CA LYS A 11 -9.88 3.20 14.20
C LYS A 11 -10.99 3.10 13.14
N ALA A 12 -10.67 3.30 11.86
CA ALA A 12 -11.67 3.40 10.80
C ALA A 12 -11.22 2.68 9.52
N PRO A 13 -11.26 1.34 9.50
CA PRO A 13 -10.91 0.55 8.32
C PRO A 13 -11.70 0.99 7.09
N ARG A 14 -11.03 1.08 5.94
CA ARG A 14 -11.61 1.51 4.66
C ARG A 14 -11.80 0.30 3.76
N ASN A 15 -12.78 0.39 2.86
CA ASN A 15 -13.10 -0.68 1.91
C ASN A 15 -13.30 -0.09 0.50
N PRO A 16 -12.21 0.11 -0.26
CA PRO A 16 -12.27 0.78 -1.57
C PRO A 16 -13.06 0.02 -2.62
N TYR A 17 -13.26 -1.28 -2.43
CA TYR A 17 -13.96 -2.15 -3.38
C TYR A 17 -15.33 -2.62 -2.89
N ALA A 18 -15.83 -2.07 -1.78
CA ALA A 18 -17.11 -2.44 -1.18
C ALA A 18 -17.30 -3.97 -1.04
N ARG A 19 -16.26 -4.67 -0.54
CA ARG A 19 -16.32 -6.11 -0.29
C ARG A 19 -17.29 -6.41 0.86
N ASP A 20 -17.83 -7.63 0.88
CA ASP A 20 -18.87 -8.05 1.83
C ASP A 20 -18.37 -8.03 3.28
N GLU A 21 -17.12 -8.46 3.51
CA GLU A 21 -16.50 -8.53 4.82
C GLU A 21 -15.27 -7.62 4.89
N LEU A 22 -15.19 -6.80 5.94
CA LEU A 22 -14.10 -5.87 6.19
C LEU A 22 -13.31 -6.29 7.45
N PHE A 23 -11.99 -6.32 7.31
CA PHE A 23 -11.02 -6.59 8.36
C PHE A 23 -10.01 -5.45 8.46
N GLY A 24 -9.50 -5.21 9.66
CA GLY A 24 -8.44 -4.23 9.89
C GLY A 24 -7.23 -4.84 10.59
N VAL A 25 -6.05 -4.32 10.31
CA VAL A 25 -4.83 -4.56 11.09
C VAL A 25 -4.22 -3.21 11.42
N ASP A 26 -3.87 -3.05 12.70
CA ASP A 26 -3.14 -1.87 13.17
C ASP A 26 -2.18 -2.26 14.31
N ILE A 27 -1.30 -1.35 14.72
CA ILE A 27 -0.39 -1.59 15.86
C ILE A 27 -1.17 -1.75 17.17
N ALA A 28 -2.34 -1.15 17.27
CA ALA A 28 -3.25 -1.28 18.41
C ALA A 28 -4.50 -2.06 18.01
N ALA A 29 -4.87 -3.06 18.83
CA ALA A 29 -6.14 -3.76 18.67
C ALA A 29 -7.32 -2.83 18.95
N GLY A 30 -8.46 -3.10 18.33
CA GLY A 30 -9.67 -2.33 18.55
C GLY A 30 -10.88 -2.92 17.84
N SER A 31 -11.97 -2.18 17.90
CA SER A 31 -13.16 -2.43 17.10
C SER A 31 -13.76 -1.10 16.64
N SER A 32 -14.28 -1.06 15.45
CA SER A 32 -14.96 0.10 14.90
C SER A 32 -16.16 -0.36 14.07
N ASN A 33 -17.36 0.11 14.40
CA ASN A 33 -18.59 -0.22 13.68
C ASN A 33 -18.75 -1.73 13.36
N ALA A 34 -18.52 -2.60 14.38
CA ALA A 34 -18.54 -4.06 14.27
C ALA A 34 -17.39 -4.69 13.43
N VAL A 35 -16.41 -3.91 12.99
CA VAL A 35 -15.18 -4.43 12.34
C VAL A 35 -14.16 -4.76 13.41
N SER A 36 -13.63 -6.00 13.40
CA SER A 36 -12.53 -6.42 14.26
C SER A 36 -11.20 -5.89 13.72
N ILE A 37 -10.44 -5.20 14.56
CA ILE A 37 -9.09 -4.74 14.26
C ILE A 37 -8.10 -5.59 15.04
N VAL A 38 -7.30 -6.36 14.31
CA VAL A 38 -6.28 -7.24 14.90
C VAL A 38 -5.01 -6.44 15.16
N ALA A 39 -4.41 -6.61 16.35
CA ALA A 39 -3.14 -5.97 16.66
C ALA A 39 -1.99 -6.71 15.99
N ALA A 40 -1.18 -5.99 15.20
CA ALA A 40 0.10 -6.46 14.71
C ALA A 40 1.00 -5.27 14.30
N ASN A 41 2.27 -5.35 14.66
CA ASN A 41 3.28 -4.43 14.16
C ASN A 41 3.84 -4.94 12.84
N LEU A 42 3.24 -4.52 11.74
CA LEU A 42 3.58 -4.99 10.38
C LEU A 42 4.98 -4.54 9.88
N ALA A 43 5.70 -3.75 10.64
CA ALA A 43 7.12 -3.47 10.39
C ALA A 43 8.04 -4.65 10.79
N VAL A 44 7.56 -5.56 11.66
CA VAL A 44 8.38 -6.65 12.22
C VAL A 44 7.64 -7.98 12.32
N GLN A 45 6.32 -7.99 12.11
CA GLN A 45 5.46 -9.16 12.20
C GLN A 45 4.75 -9.45 10.87
N PRO A 46 4.44 -10.71 10.56
CA PRO A 46 3.64 -11.05 9.39
C PRO A 46 2.19 -10.56 9.56
N ILE A 47 1.47 -10.47 8.44
CA ILE A 47 0.03 -10.23 8.46
C ILE A 47 -0.67 -11.43 9.10
N PRO A 48 -1.45 -11.25 10.21
CA PRO A 48 -1.97 -12.35 11.03
C PRO A 48 -3.19 -13.05 10.40
N PHE A 49 -3.10 -13.36 9.12
CA PHE A 49 -4.14 -14.05 8.36
C PHE A 49 -3.53 -15.13 7.44
N ALA A 50 -4.34 -16.11 7.07
CA ALA A 50 -3.93 -17.21 6.22
C ALA A 50 -3.64 -16.76 4.77
N ASP A 51 -2.95 -17.62 4.02
CA ASP A 51 -2.66 -17.41 2.61
C ASP A 51 -3.95 -17.33 1.79
N SER A 52 -3.95 -16.49 0.78
CA SER A 52 -5.01 -16.39 -0.23
C SER A 52 -6.42 -16.26 0.37
N CYS A 53 -6.58 -15.53 1.47
CA CYS A 53 -7.87 -15.39 2.14
C CYS A 53 -8.60 -14.06 1.86
N PHE A 54 -7.97 -13.11 1.14
CA PHE A 54 -8.57 -11.82 0.80
C PHE A 54 -8.69 -11.59 -0.71
N ASP A 55 -9.83 -11.00 -1.11
CA ASP A 55 -10.07 -10.56 -2.48
C ASP A 55 -9.43 -9.18 -2.74
N SER A 56 -9.20 -8.42 -1.67
CA SER A 56 -8.46 -7.16 -1.76
C SER A 56 -7.82 -6.76 -0.44
N VAL A 57 -6.71 -6.01 -0.52
CA VAL A 57 -5.98 -5.42 0.59
C VAL A 57 -5.79 -3.94 0.29
N SER A 58 -5.89 -3.07 1.31
CA SER A 58 -5.57 -1.65 1.18
C SER A 58 -4.57 -1.17 2.23
N ALA A 59 -3.93 -0.03 1.93
CA ALA A 59 -3.06 0.70 2.84
C ALA A 59 -3.18 2.21 2.55
N TYR A 60 -3.50 3.01 3.55
CA TYR A 60 -3.64 4.46 3.43
C TYR A 60 -2.76 5.15 4.46
N ASP A 61 -1.86 5.99 3.95
CA ASP A 61 -0.91 6.71 4.80
C ASP A 61 -0.22 5.76 5.81
N PHE A 62 0.23 4.61 5.30
CA PHE A 62 0.83 3.53 6.10
C PHE A 62 2.19 3.08 5.56
N LEU A 63 2.36 2.93 4.24
CA LEU A 63 3.58 2.37 3.65
C LEU A 63 4.82 3.22 3.94
N GLU A 64 4.67 4.52 4.10
CA GLU A 64 5.73 5.46 4.45
C GLU A 64 6.29 5.27 5.87
N HIS A 65 5.52 4.62 6.75
CA HIS A 65 5.95 4.29 8.12
C HIS A 65 6.72 2.97 8.21
N VAL A 66 6.73 2.15 7.17
CA VAL A 66 7.38 0.84 7.19
C VAL A 66 8.87 0.99 6.86
N PRO A 67 9.80 0.62 7.77
CA PRO A 67 11.22 0.77 7.55
C PRO A 67 11.71 0.04 6.30
N ARG A 68 12.68 0.64 5.61
CA ARG A 68 13.33 -0.02 4.47
C ARG A 68 14.36 -1.04 4.89
N VAL A 69 15.07 -0.74 5.96
CA VAL A 69 16.23 -1.51 6.43
C VAL A 69 16.19 -1.60 7.94
N LEU A 70 16.28 -2.80 8.46
CA LEU A 70 16.49 -3.08 9.88
C LEU A 70 17.56 -4.17 10.02
N PRO A 71 18.33 -4.20 11.12
CA PRO A 71 19.15 -5.36 11.46
C PRO A 71 18.23 -6.55 11.83
N THR A 72 18.75 -7.76 11.68
CA THR A 72 18.15 -8.94 12.32
C THR A 72 18.24 -8.82 13.85
N ALA A 73 17.47 -9.62 14.59
CA ALA A 73 17.42 -9.54 16.06
C ALA A 73 18.78 -9.80 16.71
N ASP A 74 19.62 -10.63 16.10
CA ASP A 74 21.00 -10.93 16.52
C ASP A 74 22.03 -9.92 16.00
N GLY A 75 21.60 -8.95 15.18
CA GLY A 75 22.47 -7.92 14.60
C GLY A 75 23.45 -8.43 13.53
N THR A 76 23.35 -9.69 13.09
CA THR A 76 24.32 -10.31 12.17
C THR A 76 23.97 -10.15 10.71
N ALA A 77 22.72 -9.78 10.38
CA ALA A 77 22.22 -9.64 9.01
C ALA A 77 21.25 -8.45 8.86
N THR A 78 20.81 -8.23 7.64
CA THR A 78 19.90 -7.14 7.29
C THR A 78 18.53 -7.70 6.88
N ARG A 79 17.47 -7.09 7.39
CA ARG A 79 16.09 -7.30 6.97
C ARG A 79 15.61 -6.11 6.13
N PHE A 80 14.64 -6.37 5.27
CA PHE A 80 13.98 -5.37 4.44
C PHE A 80 12.46 -5.35 4.70
N PRO A 81 12.00 -4.75 5.84
CA PRO A 81 10.61 -4.83 6.28
C PRO A 81 9.57 -4.42 5.23
N PHE A 82 9.87 -3.42 4.41
CA PHE A 82 8.96 -3.02 3.35
C PHE A 82 8.80 -4.11 2.26
N ILE A 83 9.88 -4.81 1.94
CA ILE A 83 9.83 -5.94 1.00
C ILE A 83 9.12 -7.14 1.62
N GLU A 84 9.38 -7.41 2.91
CA GLU A 84 8.70 -8.46 3.68
C GLU A 84 7.19 -8.19 3.76
N LEU A 85 6.79 -6.94 4.04
CA LEU A 85 5.38 -6.54 4.02
C LEU A 85 4.73 -6.78 2.64
N MET A 86 5.42 -6.44 1.54
CA MET A 86 4.87 -6.64 0.21
C MET A 86 4.76 -8.14 -0.16
N ASN A 87 5.64 -9.00 0.38
CA ASN A 87 5.48 -10.46 0.31
C ASN A 87 4.22 -10.90 1.05
N GLU A 88 3.99 -10.37 2.25
CA GLU A 88 2.81 -10.68 3.06
C GLU A 88 1.51 -10.20 2.40
N VAL A 89 1.50 -9.00 1.81
CA VAL A 89 0.37 -8.51 1.02
C VAL A 89 0.06 -9.48 -0.12
N TRP A 90 1.09 -9.92 -0.86
CA TRP A 90 0.91 -10.89 -1.92
C TRP A 90 0.43 -12.25 -1.36
N ARG A 91 1.00 -12.72 -0.25
CA ARG A 91 0.66 -13.99 0.38
C ARG A 91 -0.82 -14.08 0.74
N VAL A 92 -1.36 -13.04 1.40
CA VAL A 92 -2.75 -13.06 1.88
C VAL A 92 -3.79 -12.79 0.80
N LEU A 93 -3.40 -12.19 -0.33
CA LEU A 93 -4.28 -12.00 -1.49
C LEU A 93 -4.55 -13.32 -2.20
N ARG A 94 -5.78 -13.51 -2.69
CA ARG A 94 -6.13 -14.58 -3.63
C ARG A 94 -5.48 -14.36 -4.99
N PRO A 95 -5.38 -15.39 -5.86
CA PRO A 95 -5.08 -15.18 -7.27
C PRO A 95 -6.04 -14.13 -7.88
N GLY A 96 -5.49 -13.10 -8.55
CA GLY A 96 -6.27 -11.98 -9.08
C GLY A 96 -6.78 -10.98 -8.02
N GLY A 97 -6.41 -11.15 -6.76
CA GLY A 97 -6.75 -10.22 -5.68
C GLY A 97 -6.06 -8.87 -5.86
N LEU A 98 -6.69 -7.79 -5.37
CA LEU A 98 -6.26 -6.42 -5.61
C LEU A 98 -5.57 -5.81 -4.39
N PHE A 99 -4.42 -5.17 -4.61
CA PHE A 99 -3.77 -4.30 -3.64
C PHE A 99 -3.97 -2.84 -4.02
N TYR A 100 -4.47 -2.04 -3.09
CA TYR A 100 -4.72 -0.62 -3.24
C TYR A 100 -3.97 0.17 -2.19
N ALA A 101 -3.12 1.11 -2.60
CA ALA A 101 -2.40 1.95 -1.67
C ALA A 101 -2.49 3.43 -2.03
N VAL A 102 -2.57 4.25 -1.00
CA VAL A 102 -2.51 5.72 -1.09
C VAL A 102 -1.47 6.17 -0.09
N THR A 103 -0.39 6.78 -0.56
CA THR A 103 0.75 7.14 0.28
C THR A 103 1.32 8.49 -0.15
N PRO A 104 1.77 9.35 0.78
CA PRO A 104 2.50 10.55 0.42
C PRO A 104 3.80 10.18 -0.29
N ALA A 105 4.15 10.92 -1.34
CA ALA A 105 5.29 10.59 -2.18
C ALA A 105 6.15 11.82 -2.49
N TYR A 106 7.47 11.57 -2.66
CA TYR A 106 8.40 12.58 -3.14
C TYR A 106 7.94 13.16 -4.48
N PRO A 107 8.04 14.48 -4.72
CA PRO A 107 8.70 15.48 -3.89
C PRO A 107 7.80 16.28 -2.92
N SER A 108 6.64 15.73 -2.54
CA SER A 108 5.73 16.44 -1.64
C SER A 108 6.35 16.61 -0.23
N LYS A 109 6.09 17.78 0.37
CA LYS A 109 6.45 18.04 1.79
C LYS A 109 5.82 17.00 2.73
N ALA A 110 4.62 16.52 2.43
CA ALA A 110 3.92 15.53 3.23
C ALA A 110 4.71 14.21 3.36
N ALA A 111 5.58 13.88 2.39
CA ALA A 111 6.43 12.70 2.48
C ALA A 111 7.54 12.80 3.54
N PHE A 112 7.83 14.02 4.03
CA PHE A 112 8.94 14.29 4.96
C PHE A 112 8.51 15.01 6.24
N GLN A 113 7.29 15.51 6.29
CA GLN A 113 6.82 16.35 7.38
C GLN A 113 6.66 15.58 8.69
N ASP A 114 6.20 14.34 8.61
CA ASP A 114 6.05 13.46 9.75
C ASP A 114 7.40 12.77 10.05
N PRO A 115 7.95 12.90 11.27
CA PRO A 115 9.23 12.29 11.64
C PRO A 115 9.21 10.75 11.63
N THR A 116 8.02 10.13 11.59
CA THR A 116 7.85 8.68 11.50
C THR A 116 7.77 8.18 10.05
N HIS A 117 7.83 9.06 9.03
CA HIS A 117 7.95 8.68 7.63
C HIS A 117 9.39 8.28 7.31
N VAL A 118 9.67 7.01 7.41
CA VAL A 118 11.00 6.42 7.21
C VAL A 118 11.19 5.77 5.85
N ASN A 119 10.10 5.63 5.07
CA ASN A 119 10.11 5.04 3.74
C ASN A 119 9.69 6.07 2.68
N ILE A 120 10.66 6.56 1.90
CA ILE A 120 10.41 7.55 0.86
C ILE A 120 9.86 6.87 -0.38
N ILE A 121 8.58 7.08 -0.65
CA ILE A 121 7.90 6.58 -1.86
C ILE A 121 8.05 7.59 -2.99
N THR A 122 8.25 7.10 -4.22
CA THR A 122 8.29 7.88 -5.44
C THR A 122 7.28 7.36 -6.47
N ALA A 123 7.12 8.06 -7.58
CA ALA A 123 6.27 7.62 -8.68
C ALA A 123 6.69 6.24 -9.23
N ASP A 124 7.98 5.89 -9.13
CA ASP A 124 8.55 4.69 -9.74
C ASP A 124 8.82 3.57 -8.73
N THR A 125 8.59 3.80 -7.43
CA THR A 125 8.82 2.76 -6.39
C THR A 125 8.02 1.47 -6.66
N HIS A 126 6.86 1.56 -7.33
CA HIS A 126 6.05 0.41 -7.71
C HIS A 126 6.79 -0.61 -8.60
N THR A 127 7.77 -0.18 -9.42
CA THR A 127 8.51 -1.05 -10.33
C THR A 127 9.32 -2.13 -9.62
N TYR A 128 9.58 -1.93 -8.33
CA TYR A 128 10.23 -2.94 -7.51
C TYR A 128 9.35 -4.18 -7.29
N PHE A 129 8.03 -4.03 -7.31
CA PHE A 129 7.06 -5.09 -6.97
C PHE A 129 6.25 -5.57 -8.17
N THR A 130 6.18 -4.78 -9.25
CA THR A 130 5.31 -5.06 -10.40
C THR A 130 6.09 -5.51 -11.63
N ARG A 131 5.43 -6.33 -12.48
CA ARG A 131 5.94 -6.70 -13.80
C ARG A 131 6.11 -5.48 -14.71
N PRO A 132 7.05 -5.54 -15.67
CA PRO A 132 7.98 -6.63 -15.92
C PRO A 132 9.24 -6.60 -15.04
N GLN A 133 9.51 -5.51 -14.28
CA GLN A 133 10.79 -5.28 -13.62
C GLN A 133 10.99 -6.14 -12.37
N ARG A 134 10.05 -6.10 -11.42
CA ARG A 134 10.13 -6.81 -10.13
C ARG A 134 11.51 -6.72 -9.47
N GLN A 135 12.09 -5.53 -9.42
CA GLN A 135 13.48 -5.31 -8.99
C GLN A 135 13.74 -5.76 -7.54
N ALA A 136 12.69 -5.78 -6.69
CA ALA A 136 12.82 -6.25 -5.31
C ALA A 136 13.11 -7.75 -5.18
N ALA A 137 13.03 -8.53 -6.27
CA ALA A 137 13.38 -9.96 -6.27
C ALA A 137 14.83 -10.20 -5.79
N MET A 138 15.76 -9.27 -6.09
CA MET A 138 17.14 -9.32 -5.61
C MET A 138 17.29 -9.14 -4.10
N TYR A 139 16.25 -8.63 -3.42
CA TYR A 139 16.19 -8.40 -1.98
C TYR A 139 15.21 -9.35 -1.26
N GLY A 140 14.82 -10.45 -1.92
CA GLY A 140 13.94 -11.47 -1.33
C GLY A 140 12.44 -11.26 -1.55
N PHE A 141 12.03 -10.40 -2.50
CA PHE A 141 10.63 -10.34 -2.92
C PHE A 141 10.28 -11.58 -3.76
N VAL A 142 9.37 -12.40 -3.25
CA VAL A 142 8.87 -13.61 -3.93
C VAL A 142 7.52 -13.40 -4.59
N GLY A 143 6.84 -12.31 -4.25
CA GLY A 143 5.55 -11.96 -4.82
C GLY A 143 5.60 -11.64 -6.33
N ASP A 144 4.44 -11.54 -6.93
CA ASP A 144 4.28 -11.19 -8.34
C ASP A 144 3.02 -10.36 -8.52
N PHE A 145 3.20 -9.10 -8.96
CA PHE A 145 2.10 -8.19 -9.20
C PHE A 145 2.10 -7.67 -10.63
N GLU A 146 0.91 -7.49 -11.18
CA GLU A 146 0.67 -6.66 -12.36
C GLU A 146 0.04 -5.33 -11.98
N LEU A 147 0.35 -4.30 -12.76
CA LEU A 147 -0.34 -3.02 -12.64
C LEU A 147 -1.77 -3.15 -13.15
N ARG A 148 -2.74 -3.10 -12.26
CA ARG A 148 -4.15 -2.96 -12.64
C ARG A 148 -4.39 -1.59 -13.27
N ARG A 149 -3.73 -0.59 -12.74
CA ARG A 149 -3.72 0.81 -13.22
C ARG A 149 -2.36 1.45 -13.03
N ARG A 150 -1.97 2.31 -13.95
CA ARG A 150 -0.74 3.11 -13.78
C ARG A 150 -0.84 3.98 -12.54
N PRO A 151 0.21 4.05 -11.72
CA PRO A 151 0.27 4.95 -10.58
C PRO A 151 -0.09 6.37 -10.98
N HIS A 152 -0.89 7.05 -10.17
CA HIS A 152 -1.32 8.39 -10.49
C HIS A 152 -1.35 9.28 -9.24
N TRP A 153 -1.09 10.56 -9.45
CA TRP A 153 -1.13 11.55 -8.39
C TRP A 153 -2.57 11.93 -8.03
N ALA A 154 -2.84 12.01 -6.73
CA ALA A 154 -4.16 12.33 -6.22
C ALA A 154 -4.11 13.39 -5.12
N LYS A 155 -5.20 14.16 -5.03
CA LYS A 155 -5.59 14.87 -3.82
C LYS A 155 -6.54 13.96 -3.08
N THR A 156 -6.17 13.57 -1.87
CA THR A 156 -6.99 12.69 -1.05
C THR A 156 -7.81 13.49 -0.05
N LYS A 157 -8.94 12.94 0.34
CA LYS A 157 -9.71 13.36 1.51
C LYS A 157 -9.64 12.22 2.53
N ALA A 158 -9.46 12.52 3.79
CA ALA A 158 -9.25 11.52 4.84
C ALA A 158 -10.30 10.39 4.87
N ALA A 159 -11.55 10.69 4.54
CA ALA A 159 -12.64 9.69 4.51
C ALA A 159 -12.83 9.00 3.14
N GLN A 160 -12.02 9.32 2.12
CA GLN A 160 -12.22 8.77 0.79
C GLN A 160 -11.55 7.39 0.67
N ALA A 161 -12.36 6.33 0.54
CA ALA A 161 -11.83 4.99 0.39
C ALA A 161 -11.26 4.74 -1.02
N TYR A 162 -11.92 5.15 -2.09
CA TYR A 162 -11.44 4.97 -3.47
C TYR A 162 -11.24 6.31 -4.17
N VAL A 163 -10.05 6.52 -4.74
CA VAL A 163 -9.71 7.71 -5.54
C VAL A 163 -9.91 7.40 -7.02
N PRO A 164 -10.91 8.00 -7.69
CA PRO A 164 -11.18 7.72 -9.09
C PRO A 164 -10.00 8.08 -9.98
N VAL A 165 -9.66 7.19 -10.90
CA VAL A 165 -8.67 7.50 -11.95
C VAL A 165 -9.32 8.44 -12.96
N PRO A 166 -8.68 9.56 -13.29
CA PRO A 166 -9.15 10.44 -14.36
C PRO A 166 -9.14 9.70 -15.70
N GLN A 167 -10.32 9.61 -16.35
CA GLN A 167 -10.47 8.90 -17.61
C GLN A 167 -10.57 9.87 -18.81
N GLY A 168 -10.34 9.33 -20.02
CA GLY A 168 -10.42 10.09 -21.27
C GLY A 168 -9.30 11.11 -21.45
N LEU A 169 -9.41 11.95 -22.47
CA LEU A 169 -8.40 12.97 -22.82
C LEU A 169 -8.27 14.01 -21.70
N THR A 170 -9.38 14.51 -21.19
CA THR A 170 -9.41 15.46 -20.05
C THR A 170 -8.82 14.86 -18.78
N GLY A 171 -9.02 13.55 -18.56
CA GLY A 171 -8.39 12.81 -17.46
C GLY A 171 -6.89 12.72 -17.60
N ARG A 172 -6.37 12.45 -18.80
CA ARG A 172 -4.92 12.44 -19.09
C ARG A 172 -4.29 13.80 -18.83
N LEU A 173 -4.90 14.88 -19.30
CA LEU A 173 -4.43 16.25 -19.06
C LEU A 173 -4.45 16.59 -17.55
N ARG A 174 -5.50 16.20 -16.84
CA ARG A 174 -5.60 16.38 -15.37
C ARG A 174 -4.52 15.61 -14.63
N ASN A 175 -4.22 14.39 -15.03
CA ASN A 175 -3.15 13.60 -14.42
C ASN A 175 -1.76 14.19 -14.72
N ALA A 176 -1.51 14.63 -15.95
CA ALA A 176 -0.28 15.34 -16.32
C ALA A 176 -0.11 16.63 -15.51
N HIS A 177 -1.16 17.41 -15.34
CA HIS A 177 -1.16 18.61 -14.49
C HIS A 177 -0.88 18.28 -13.03
N ARG A 178 -1.50 17.20 -12.47
CA ARG A 178 -1.21 16.76 -11.11
C ARG A 178 0.24 16.31 -10.94
N ALA A 179 0.79 15.58 -11.92
CA ALA A 179 2.19 15.16 -11.93
C ALA A 179 3.15 16.37 -12.01
N TRP A 180 2.81 17.38 -12.79
CA TRP A 180 3.56 18.63 -12.81
C TRP A 180 3.51 19.36 -11.48
N ARG A 181 2.33 19.49 -10.87
CA ARG A 181 2.17 20.07 -9.52
C ARG A 181 2.87 19.28 -8.42
N ALA A 182 2.95 17.95 -8.57
CA ALA A 182 3.68 17.10 -7.64
C ALA A 182 5.18 17.43 -7.61
N ARG A 183 5.78 17.79 -8.74
CA ARG A 183 7.19 18.25 -8.81
C ARG A 183 7.43 19.50 -7.95
N GLY A 184 6.43 20.37 -7.81
CA GLY A 184 6.45 21.50 -6.90
C GLY A 184 5.94 21.21 -5.50
N GLY A 185 5.73 19.93 -5.13
CA GLY A 185 5.29 19.49 -3.81
C GLY A 185 3.83 19.83 -3.47
N SER A 186 3.01 20.26 -4.43
CA SER A 186 1.63 20.72 -4.20
C SER A 186 0.57 19.62 -4.35
N THR A 187 0.96 18.40 -4.77
CA THR A 187 0.12 17.20 -4.80
C THR A 187 0.82 16.13 -4.00
N ALA A 188 0.19 15.69 -2.90
CA ALA A 188 0.89 14.94 -1.87
C ALA A 188 0.97 13.44 -2.13
N HIS A 189 -0.11 12.81 -2.62
CA HIS A 189 -0.25 11.36 -2.62
C HIS A 189 -0.14 10.75 -4.00
N ILE A 190 0.47 9.57 -4.05
CA ILE A 190 0.41 8.65 -5.17
C ILE A 190 -0.52 7.50 -4.83
N VAL A 191 -1.24 7.02 -5.85
CA VAL A 191 -2.15 5.89 -5.73
C VAL A 191 -1.60 4.72 -6.52
N TRP A 192 -1.56 3.55 -5.87
CA TRP A 192 -1.22 2.26 -6.48
C TRP A 192 -2.45 1.37 -6.55
N GLU A 193 -2.56 0.61 -7.63
CA GLU A 193 -3.54 -0.45 -7.77
C GLU A 193 -2.88 -1.62 -8.52
N PHE A 194 -2.59 -2.70 -7.79
CA PHE A 194 -1.91 -3.88 -8.29
C PHE A 194 -2.85 -5.08 -8.24
N GLU A 195 -2.60 -6.06 -9.09
CA GLU A 195 -3.26 -7.36 -9.11
C GLU A 195 -2.26 -8.46 -8.79
N ALA A 196 -2.58 -9.32 -7.82
CA ALA A 196 -1.72 -10.42 -7.42
C ALA A 196 -1.75 -11.53 -8.48
N VAL A 197 -0.59 -11.83 -9.06
CA VAL A 197 -0.42 -12.94 -10.01
C VAL A 197 0.04 -14.16 -9.22
N LYS A 198 -0.80 -15.19 -9.19
CA LYS A 198 -0.50 -16.50 -8.56
C LYS A 198 -0.81 -17.60 -9.56
N ARG A 199 0.03 -18.59 -9.60
CA ARG A 199 -0.12 -19.82 -10.44
C ARG A 199 -0.67 -20.96 -9.61
#